data_ffb994336c974648106072b3e783c70c
#
_entry.id   ffb994336c974648106072b3e783c70c
#
_cell.length_a   1.000
_cell.length_b   1.000
_cell.length_c   1.000
_cell.angle_alpha   90.00
_cell.angle_beta   90.00
_cell.angle_gamma   90.00
#
_symmetry.space_group_name_H-M   'P 1'
#
loop_
_entity.id
_entity.type
_entity.pdbx_description
1 polymer ?
#
loop_
_entity_poly.entity_id
_entity_poly.type
_entity_poly.pdbx_seq_one_letter_code
_entity_poly.pdbx_strand_id
1 'polypeptide(L)'
;MARWLLLASGTAVPRGAPAPAPVRRAARHPERTPPMSTVELTYRTATEADVPAVVELIESAYRGDASRAGWTTEADLLEGQRTDPEGVTAVVRDADSRLLLAENAGEIVACCQLEHRGDHVYFGMFAVRPMLQGGGFGKVIMAEAERTARAEWGAAEMRMTVIRQRDELIAWYERRGFRRTGTMFPFPYGDERFGIPQRADLEFELLVKELG
;
A
#
# COMPACT_ATOMS: atom_id res chain seq x y z
N MET A 1 -32.04 22.54 22.76
CA MET A 1 -32.69 23.86 22.76
C MET A 1 -31.95 24.81 21.86
N ALA A 2 -32.73 25.54 21.07
CA ALA A 2 -32.49 26.69 20.17
C ALA A 2 -31.87 26.32 18.81
N ARG A 3 -32.55 26.13 17.78
CA ARG A 3 -33.56 26.81 16.93
C ARG A 3 -33.16 28.25 16.55
N TRP A 4 -32.73 28.46 15.29
CA TRP A 4 -32.86 29.71 14.57
C TRP A 4 -33.55 29.48 13.22
N LEU A 5 -34.73 30.12 13.10
CA LEU A 5 -35.63 30.14 11.94
C LEU A 5 -35.39 31.45 11.13
N LEU A 6 -35.47 31.30 9.80
CA LEU A 6 -36.04 32.18 8.75
C LEU A 6 -36.09 33.71 8.99
N LEU A 7 -35.63 34.45 7.97
CA LEU A 7 -36.39 35.57 7.40
C LEU A 7 -36.05 35.73 5.92
N ALA A 8 -37.06 35.56 5.08
CA ALA A 8 -37.07 35.94 3.68
C ALA A 8 -37.43 37.42 3.56
N SER A 9 -36.77 38.14 2.68
CA SER A 9 -37.31 39.42 2.14
C SER A 9 -36.77 39.60 0.73
N GLY A 10 -37.69 39.61 -0.23
CA GLY A 10 -37.42 39.84 -1.63
C GLY A 10 -37.20 41.30 -1.93
N THR A 11 -36.37 41.57 -2.93
CA THR A 11 -36.35 42.80 -3.68
C THR A 11 -36.14 42.55 -5.16
N ALA A 12 -36.89 43.31 -5.96
CA ALA A 12 -37.09 43.13 -7.38
C ALA A 12 -35.85 43.39 -8.24
N VAL A 13 -35.77 42.67 -9.36
CA VAL A 13 -34.80 42.80 -10.43
C VAL A 13 -35.22 43.89 -11.40
N PRO A 14 -34.35 44.87 -11.80
CA PRO A 14 -34.56 45.66 -12.99
C PRO A 14 -34.02 44.94 -14.24
N ARG A 15 -34.85 44.94 -15.30
CA ARG A 15 -34.49 44.44 -16.64
C ARG A 15 -33.64 45.46 -17.37
N GLY A 16 -32.60 44.93 -18.09
CA GLY A 16 -32.17 45.51 -19.35
C GLY A 16 -30.75 46.06 -19.40
N ALA A 17 -29.82 45.25 -19.87
CA ALA A 17 -28.65 45.69 -20.65
C ALA A 17 -28.28 44.59 -21.66
N PRO A 18 -27.86 44.91 -22.88
CA PRO A 18 -27.59 43.96 -23.95
C PRO A 18 -26.30 43.19 -23.68
N ALA A 19 -26.30 41.91 -24.07
CA ALA A 19 -25.19 41.00 -23.94
C ALA A 19 -23.98 41.43 -24.78
N PRO A 20 -22.75 41.37 -24.26
CA PRO A 20 -21.54 41.53 -25.06
C PRO A 20 -21.32 40.31 -25.95
N ALA A 21 -20.79 40.59 -27.15
CA ALA A 21 -20.47 39.55 -28.17
C ALA A 21 -19.47 38.49 -27.65
N PRO A 22 -19.54 37.26 -28.14
CA PRO A 22 -18.67 36.17 -27.68
C PRO A 22 -17.22 36.47 -28.12
N VAL A 23 -16.35 36.66 -27.14
CA VAL A 23 -14.91 36.65 -27.33
C VAL A 23 -14.51 35.21 -27.72
N ARG A 24 -13.99 35.05 -28.91
CA ARG A 24 -13.38 33.79 -29.36
C ARG A 24 -12.23 33.43 -28.40
N ARG A 25 -12.50 32.54 -27.51
CA ARG A 25 -11.48 31.92 -26.65
C ARG A 25 -10.60 31.05 -27.55
N ALA A 26 -9.34 31.48 -27.77
CA ALA A 26 -8.34 30.65 -28.41
C ALA A 26 -8.30 29.28 -27.70
N ALA A 27 -8.49 28.23 -28.49
CA ALA A 27 -8.36 26.86 -27.99
C ALA A 27 -6.93 26.68 -27.46
N ARG A 28 -6.80 26.65 -26.14
CA ARG A 28 -5.56 26.15 -25.52
C ARG A 28 -5.47 24.69 -25.91
N HIS A 29 -4.46 24.33 -26.68
CA HIS A 29 -4.07 22.94 -26.83
C HIS A 29 -3.87 22.37 -25.43
N PRO A 30 -4.43 21.20 -25.11
CA PRO A 30 -4.07 20.52 -23.88
C PRO A 30 -2.57 20.28 -23.94
N GLU A 31 -1.83 20.88 -23.02
CA GLU A 31 -0.44 20.53 -22.81
C GLU A 31 -0.39 19.01 -22.66
N ARG A 32 0.30 18.37 -23.59
CA ARG A 32 0.57 16.93 -23.51
C ARG A 32 1.31 16.74 -22.20
N THR A 33 0.65 16.09 -21.24
CA THR A 33 1.30 15.59 -20.04
C THR A 33 2.58 14.90 -20.49
N PRO A 34 3.78 15.26 -19.97
CA PRO A 34 5.00 14.59 -20.36
C PRO A 34 4.79 13.07 -20.12
N PRO A 35 5.30 12.20 -21.00
CA PRO A 35 5.23 10.77 -20.75
C PRO A 35 5.84 10.54 -19.38
N MET A 36 5.14 9.76 -18.52
CA MET A 36 5.68 9.32 -17.24
C MET A 36 7.07 8.77 -17.54
N SER A 37 8.10 9.46 -17.07
CA SER A 37 9.46 8.94 -17.10
C SER A 37 9.37 7.52 -16.54
N THR A 38 9.79 6.55 -17.31
CA THR A 38 9.89 5.16 -16.86
C THR A 38 10.80 5.19 -15.65
N VAL A 39 10.21 5.14 -14.46
CA VAL A 39 10.98 5.06 -13.22
C VAL A 39 11.69 3.72 -13.29
N GLU A 40 13.00 3.77 -13.45
CA GLU A 40 13.83 2.58 -13.50
C GLU A 40 14.07 2.10 -12.06
N LEU A 41 13.38 1.01 -11.70
CA LEU A 41 13.58 0.37 -10.40
C LEU A 41 14.70 -0.65 -10.52
N THR A 42 15.62 -0.60 -9.57
CA THR A 42 16.58 -1.67 -9.33
C THR A 42 16.14 -2.49 -8.12
N TYR A 43 16.51 -3.77 -8.11
CA TYR A 43 16.10 -4.70 -7.07
C TYR A 43 17.33 -5.38 -6.47
N ARG A 44 17.33 -5.56 -5.16
CA ARG A 44 18.32 -6.33 -4.44
C ARG A 44 17.78 -6.91 -3.14
N THR A 45 18.44 -7.90 -2.61
CA THR A 45 18.16 -8.39 -1.25
C THR A 45 18.73 -7.43 -0.22
N ALA A 46 18.01 -7.21 0.88
CA ALA A 46 18.45 -6.40 2.00
C ALA A 46 19.62 -7.04 2.73
N THR A 47 20.46 -6.20 3.31
CA THR A 47 21.50 -6.54 4.26
C THR A 47 21.20 -5.94 5.62
N GLU A 48 21.95 -6.31 6.66
CA GLU A 48 21.76 -5.71 8.00
C GLU A 48 21.95 -4.18 8.01
N ALA A 49 22.76 -3.65 7.08
CA ALA A 49 22.95 -2.19 6.96
C ALA A 49 21.67 -1.46 6.53
N ASP A 50 20.72 -2.16 5.90
CA ASP A 50 19.47 -1.60 5.41
C ASP A 50 18.38 -1.56 6.49
N VAL A 51 18.55 -2.27 7.61
CA VAL A 51 17.54 -2.44 8.64
C VAL A 51 16.90 -1.11 9.09
N PRO A 52 17.68 -0.05 9.41
CA PRO A 52 17.09 1.21 9.84
C PRO A 52 16.17 1.83 8.77
N ALA A 53 16.58 1.84 7.51
CA ALA A 53 15.82 2.40 6.40
C ALA A 53 14.55 1.59 6.09
N VAL A 54 14.64 0.25 6.24
CA VAL A 54 13.47 -0.64 6.05
C VAL A 54 12.44 -0.44 7.15
N VAL A 55 12.88 -0.33 8.42
CA VAL A 55 11.98 -0.02 9.54
C VAL A 55 11.24 1.30 9.29
N GLU A 56 11.99 2.37 8.95
CA GLU A 56 11.39 3.67 8.62
C GLU A 56 10.36 3.58 7.49
N LEU A 57 10.71 2.87 6.41
CA LEU A 57 9.80 2.66 5.27
C LEU A 57 8.52 1.96 5.69
N ILE A 58 8.62 0.85 6.43
CA ILE A 58 7.46 0.07 6.87
C ILE A 58 6.60 0.92 7.82
N GLU A 59 7.18 1.56 8.82
CA GLU A 59 6.44 2.43 9.74
C GLU A 59 5.70 3.55 8.98
N SER A 60 6.37 4.23 8.05
CA SER A 60 5.77 5.30 7.25
C SER A 60 4.60 4.82 6.37
N ALA A 61 4.65 3.57 5.92
CA ALA A 61 3.63 3.01 5.02
C ALA A 61 2.38 2.50 5.76
N TYR A 62 2.52 2.16 7.03
CA TYR A 62 1.45 1.49 7.78
C TYR A 62 0.92 2.29 8.97
N ARG A 63 1.71 3.19 9.55
CA ARG A 63 1.41 3.86 10.83
C ARG A 63 1.44 5.37 10.73
N GLY A 64 0.66 6.00 11.62
CA GLY A 64 0.62 7.45 11.79
C GLY A 64 0.14 8.24 10.58
N ASP A 65 0.31 9.55 10.62
CA ASP A 65 -0.19 10.47 9.60
C ASP A 65 0.52 10.32 8.25
N ALA A 66 1.79 9.92 8.25
CA ALA A 66 2.54 9.68 7.01
C ALA A 66 1.87 8.60 6.14
N SER A 67 1.36 7.53 6.74
CA SER A 67 0.68 6.46 6.02
C SER A 67 -0.65 6.88 5.40
N ARG A 68 -1.33 7.89 5.97
CA ARG A 68 -2.60 8.44 5.47
C ARG A 68 -2.42 9.23 4.16
N ALA A 69 -1.20 9.65 3.83
CA ALA A 69 -0.90 10.26 2.53
C ALA A 69 -0.88 9.24 1.38
N GLY A 70 -0.81 7.95 1.70
CA GLY A 70 -0.84 6.86 0.73
C GLY A 70 -2.26 6.43 0.37
N TRP A 71 -2.35 5.55 -0.62
CA TRP A 71 -3.60 4.93 -1.03
C TRP A 71 -4.18 3.98 0.03
N THR A 72 -3.33 3.36 0.85
CA THR A 72 -3.75 2.36 1.84
C THR A 72 -2.97 2.54 3.14
N THR A 73 -3.63 2.35 4.27
CA THR A 73 -3.05 2.48 5.62
C THR A 73 -3.67 1.48 6.58
N GLU A 74 -3.03 1.21 7.69
CA GLU A 74 -3.58 0.50 8.85
C GLU A 74 -3.87 1.44 10.03
N ALA A 75 -3.59 2.73 9.90
CA ALA A 75 -3.66 3.70 10.99
C ALA A 75 -5.06 3.87 11.62
N ASP A 76 -6.12 3.41 10.95
CA ASP A 76 -7.49 3.40 11.49
C ASP A 76 -7.85 2.09 12.21
N LEU A 77 -7.00 1.08 12.10
CA LEU A 77 -7.21 -0.25 12.67
C LEU A 77 -6.24 -0.55 13.80
N LEU A 78 -5.02 -0.01 13.69
CA LEU A 78 -3.89 -0.33 14.55
C LEU A 78 -3.07 0.92 14.87
N GLU A 79 -2.80 1.13 16.15
CA GLU A 79 -1.81 2.09 16.65
C GLU A 79 -0.51 1.38 17.04
N GLY A 80 0.47 2.16 17.52
CA GLY A 80 1.76 1.63 17.93
C GLY A 80 2.64 1.25 16.72
N GLN A 81 3.64 0.43 16.98
CA GLN A 81 4.60 0.01 15.95
C GLN A 81 4.00 -1.03 14.97
N ARG A 82 4.57 -1.10 13.75
CA ARG A 82 4.30 -2.17 12.79
C ARG A 82 5.42 -3.19 12.75
N THR A 83 6.64 -2.75 13.00
CA THR A 83 7.84 -3.58 13.02
C THR A 83 8.90 -2.93 13.93
N ASP A 84 10.00 -3.62 14.14
CA ASP A 84 11.15 -3.10 14.87
C ASP A 84 12.46 -3.61 14.23
N PRO A 85 13.63 -3.04 14.63
CA PRO A 85 14.91 -3.47 14.08
C PRO A 85 15.24 -4.93 14.31
N GLU A 86 14.81 -5.51 15.43
CA GLU A 86 15.06 -6.93 15.76
C GLU A 86 14.28 -7.84 14.81
N GLY A 87 13.00 -7.56 14.58
CA GLY A 87 12.15 -8.31 13.67
C GLY A 87 12.65 -8.26 12.23
N VAL A 88 13.05 -7.07 11.74
CA VAL A 88 13.63 -6.92 10.39
C VAL A 88 14.97 -7.64 10.29
N THR A 89 15.83 -7.54 11.31
CA THR A 89 17.13 -8.24 11.33
C THR A 89 16.94 -9.76 11.29
N ALA A 90 15.95 -10.27 12.02
CA ALA A 90 15.62 -11.70 11.99
C ALA A 90 15.28 -12.17 10.58
N VAL A 91 14.45 -11.42 9.83
CA VAL A 91 14.12 -11.73 8.43
C VAL A 91 15.34 -11.68 7.52
N VAL A 92 16.22 -10.69 7.69
CA VAL A 92 17.45 -10.55 6.88
C VAL A 92 18.43 -11.70 7.10
N ARG A 93 18.48 -12.23 8.33
CA ARG A 93 19.40 -13.35 8.70
C ARG A 93 18.84 -14.71 8.37
N ASP A 94 17.56 -14.82 8.15
CA ASP A 94 16.91 -16.11 7.87
C ASP A 94 17.30 -16.62 6.48
N ALA A 95 17.86 -17.83 6.42
CA ALA A 95 18.33 -18.46 5.20
C ALA A 95 17.20 -18.76 4.20
N ASP A 96 15.99 -19.03 4.71
CA ASP A 96 14.79 -19.32 3.92
C ASP A 96 14.00 -18.04 3.56
N SER A 97 14.46 -16.86 4.00
CA SER A 97 13.84 -15.57 3.71
C SER A 97 14.67 -14.71 2.76
N ARG A 98 13.97 -13.86 2.01
CA ARG A 98 14.54 -12.75 1.24
C ARG A 98 13.73 -11.49 1.54
N LEU A 99 14.38 -10.49 2.08
CA LEU A 99 13.82 -9.15 2.16
C LEU A 99 14.22 -8.40 0.89
N LEU A 100 13.33 -8.39 -0.10
CA LEU A 100 13.56 -7.76 -1.39
C LEU A 100 13.35 -6.25 -1.25
N LEU A 101 14.31 -5.45 -1.72
CA LEU A 101 14.24 -4.00 -1.80
C LEU A 101 14.07 -3.56 -3.25
N ALA A 102 13.23 -2.55 -3.46
CA ALA A 102 13.16 -1.81 -4.71
C ALA A 102 13.74 -0.41 -4.48
N GLU A 103 14.65 -0.01 -5.33
CA GLU A 103 15.32 1.28 -5.28
C GLU A 103 15.01 2.11 -6.52
N ASN A 104 14.85 3.41 -6.33
CA ASN A 104 14.77 4.41 -7.37
C ASN A 104 15.85 5.46 -7.14
N ALA A 105 16.76 5.63 -8.10
CA ALA A 105 17.89 6.56 -8.01
C ALA A 105 18.73 6.37 -6.71
N GLY A 106 18.87 5.14 -6.23
CA GLY A 106 19.63 4.79 -5.02
C GLY A 106 18.86 4.96 -3.70
N GLU A 107 17.60 5.36 -3.73
CA GLU A 107 16.74 5.42 -2.55
C GLU A 107 15.83 4.20 -2.47
N ILE A 108 15.70 3.59 -1.28
CA ILE A 108 14.76 2.51 -1.03
C ILE A 108 13.33 3.08 -1.05
N VAL A 109 12.53 2.63 -2.01
CA VAL A 109 11.17 3.11 -2.22
C VAL A 109 10.10 2.07 -1.87
N ALA A 110 10.50 0.79 -1.81
CA ALA A 110 9.62 -0.27 -1.38
C ALA A 110 10.40 -1.49 -0.89
N CYS A 111 9.73 -2.34 -0.14
CA CYS A 111 10.24 -3.65 0.26
C CYS A 111 9.13 -4.70 0.28
N CYS A 112 9.53 -5.97 0.22
CA CYS A 112 8.66 -7.10 0.57
C CYS A 112 9.50 -8.27 1.07
N GLN A 113 8.94 -9.05 1.99
CA GLN A 113 9.50 -10.32 2.43
C GLN A 113 8.96 -11.45 1.57
N LEU A 114 9.86 -12.34 1.16
CA LEU A 114 9.57 -13.66 0.63
C LEU A 114 10.16 -14.69 1.60
N GLU A 115 9.37 -15.64 2.04
CA GLU A 115 9.81 -16.70 2.94
C GLU A 115 9.41 -18.06 2.34
N HIS A 116 10.39 -18.91 2.07
CA HIS A 116 10.19 -20.24 1.55
C HIS A 116 9.68 -21.17 2.66
N ARG A 117 8.49 -21.73 2.48
CA ARG A 117 7.83 -22.62 3.44
C ARG A 117 7.52 -23.98 2.85
N GLY A 118 8.53 -24.58 2.21
CA GLY A 118 8.43 -25.93 1.62
C GLY A 118 7.67 -25.94 0.29
N ASP A 119 6.35 -26.03 0.33
CA ASP A 119 5.49 -26.14 -0.86
C ASP A 119 5.04 -24.79 -1.42
N HIS A 120 5.27 -23.70 -0.70
CA HIS A 120 4.88 -22.36 -1.11
C HIS A 120 5.86 -21.28 -0.63
N VAL A 121 5.72 -20.08 -1.13
CA VAL A 121 6.39 -18.88 -0.62
C VAL A 121 5.36 -18.00 0.09
N TYR A 122 5.67 -17.60 1.32
CA TYR A 122 4.91 -16.59 2.03
C TYR A 122 5.38 -15.20 1.62
N PHE A 123 4.44 -14.32 1.28
CA PHE A 123 4.68 -12.92 0.91
C PHE A 123 4.23 -12.02 2.05
N GLY A 124 5.13 -11.25 2.60
CA GLY A 124 4.88 -10.37 3.75
C GLY A 124 5.64 -9.05 3.70
N MET A 125 5.53 -8.26 4.76
CA MET A 125 6.24 -6.97 4.94
C MET A 125 6.21 -6.07 3.70
N PHE A 126 5.12 -6.11 2.91
CA PHE A 126 5.02 -5.38 1.66
C PHE A 126 4.72 -3.91 1.90
N ALA A 127 5.70 -3.06 1.78
CA ALA A 127 5.59 -1.62 1.96
C ALA A 127 6.04 -0.88 0.69
N VAL A 128 5.32 0.19 0.36
CA VAL A 128 5.68 1.17 -0.69
C VAL A 128 5.59 2.55 -0.05
N ARG A 129 6.56 3.43 -0.28
CA ARG A 129 6.52 4.81 0.22
C ARG A 129 5.16 5.44 -0.08
N PRO A 130 4.46 6.04 0.91
CA PRO A 130 3.09 6.54 0.74
C PRO A 130 2.88 7.42 -0.49
N MET A 131 3.81 8.36 -0.73
CA MET A 131 3.74 9.28 -1.87
C MET A 131 3.90 8.61 -3.25
N LEU A 132 4.37 7.37 -3.30
CA LEU A 132 4.55 6.59 -4.53
C LEU A 132 3.43 5.56 -4.74
N GLN A 133 2.56 5.39 -3.76
CA GLN A 133 1.39 4.53 -3.89
C GLN A 133 0.44 5.10 -4.96
N GLY A 134 -0.34 4.23 -5.60
CA GLY A 134 -1.21 4.63 -6.72
C GLY A 134 -0.50 4.77 -8.08
N GLY A 135 0.82 4.96 -8.12
CA GLY A 135 1.64 5.09 -9.33
C GLY A 135 2.02 3.78 -10.04
N GLY A 136 1.44 2.65 -9.66
CA GLY A 136 1.75 1.36 -10.28
C GLY A 136 2.94 0.61 -9.66
N PHE A 137 3.71 1.21 -8.76
CA PHE A 137 4.88 0.60 -8.11
C PHE A 137 4.58 -0.75 -7.47
N GLY A 138 3.49 -0.84 -6.70
CA GLY A 138 3.10 -2.09 -6.05
C GLY A 138 2.92 -3.26 -7.01
N LYS A 139 2.41 -3.00 -8.23
CA LYS A 139 2.27 -4.03 -9.27
C LYS A 139 3.62 -4.53 -9.75
N VAL A 140 4.56 -3.63 -10.00
CA VAL A 140 5.89 -3.98 -10.53
C VAL A 140 6.70 -4.75 -9.49
N ILE A 141 6.66 -4.31 -8.22
CA ILE A 141 7.35 -4.98 -7.11
C ILE A 141 6.78 -6.37 -6.87
N MET A 142 5.46 -6.54 -6.93
CA MET A 142 4.83 -7.86 -6.80
C MET A 142 5.24 -8.79 -7.94
N ALA A 143 5.32 -8.29 -9.18
CA ALA A 143 5.79 -9.10 -10.31
C ALA A 143 7.25 -9.54 -10.11
N GLU A 144 8.10 -8.69 -9.56
CA GLU A 144 9.49 -9.05 -9.22
C GLU A 144 9.55 -10.06 -8.07
N ALA A 145 8.71 -9.92 -7.04
CA ALA A 145 8.59 -10.88 -5.96
C ALA A 145 8.17 -12.28 -6.47
N GLU A 146 7.20 -12.34 -7.37
CA GLU A 146 6.76 -13.58 -8.02
C GLU A 146 7.87 -14.20 -8.87
N ARG A 147 8.60 -13.37 -9.64
CA ARG A 147 9.75 -13.82 -10.43
C ARG A 147 10.84 -14.41 -9.53
N THR A 148 11.16 -13.73 -8.43
CA THR A 148 12.17 -14.17 -7.46
C THR A 148 11.76 -15.48 -6.80
N ALA A 149 10.52 -15.61 -6.35
CA ALA A 149 10.00 -16.83 -5.74
C ALA A 149 10.12 -18.06 -6.67
N ARG A 150 9.80 -17.87 -7.96
CA ARG A 150 9.98 -18.95 -8.95
C ARG A 150 11.45 -19.25 -9.23
N ALA A 151 12.27 -18.21 -9.38
CA ALA A 151 13.67 -18.38 -9.77
C ALA A 151 14.52 -19.01 -8.66
N GLU A 152 14.30 -18.63 -7.40
CA GLU A 152 15.10 -19.12 -6.28
C GLU A 152 14.62 -20.45 -5.72
N TRP A 153 13.30 -20.67 -5.67
CA TRP A 153 12.73 -21.84 -4.98
C TRP A 153 11.83 -22.70 -5.87
N GLY A 154 11.64 -22.33 -7.14
CA GLY A 154 10.69 -23.07 -8.00
C GLY A 154 9.26 -23.04 -7.46
N ALA A 155 8.90 -22.00 -6.70
CA ALA A 155 7.63 -21.95 -6.01
C ALA A 155 6.47 -21.92 -7.01
N ALA A 156 5.53 -22.84 -6.82
CA ALA A 156 4.30 -22.90 -7.61
C ALA A 156 3.17 -22.06 -7.03
N GLU A 157 3.28 -21.67 -5.76
CA GLU A 157 2.24 -20.94 -5.04
C GLU A 157 2.82 -19.87 -4.14
N MET A 158 2.14 -18.73 -4.06
CA MET A 158 2.41 -17.64 -3.13
C MET A 158 1.22 -17.43 -2.20
N ARG A 159 1.50 -17.33 -0.90
CA ARG A 159 0.50 -17.11 0.15
C ARG A 159 0.78 -15.82 0.90
N MET A 160 -0.28 -15.17 1.38
CA MET A 160 -0.20 -14.03 2.30
C MET A 160 -1.38 -14.01 3.25
N THR A 161 -1.25 -13.30 4.34
CA THR A 161 -2.37 -12.96 5.21
C THR A 161 -2.61 -11.46 5.21
N VAL A 162 -3.87 -11.05 5.14
CA VAL A 162 -4.30 -9.65 5.12
C VAL A 162 -5.38 -9.45 6.18
N ILE A 163 -5.35 -8.34 6.90
CA ILE A 163 -6.43 -7.97 7.80
C ILE A 163 -7.75 -7.94 7.00
N ARG A 164 -8.71 -8.77 7.41
CA ARG A 164 -9.98 -8.99 6.70
C ARG A 164 -10.76 -7.70 6.44
N GLN A 165 -10.65 -6.74 7.34
CA GLN A 165 -11.35 -5.46 7.24
C GLN A 165 -10.75 -4.48 6.21
N ARG A 166 -9.70 -4.88 5.52
CA ARG A 166 -9.08 -4.08 4.45
C ARG A 166 -9.60 -4.49 3.07
N ASP A 167 -10.90 -4.33 2.86
CA ASP A 167 -11.58 -4.80 1.64
C ASP A 167 -10.99 -4.24 0.34
N GLU A 168 -10.61 -2.96 0.31
CA GLU A 168 -9.99 -2.34 -0.87
C GLU A 168 -8.63 -2.94 -1.19
N LEU A 169 -7.83 -3.25 -0.15
CA LEU A 169 -6.53 -3.89 -0.32
C LEU A 169 -6.70 -5.34 -0.78
N ILE A 170 -7.64 -6.08 -0.23
CA ILE A 170 -7.96 -7.45 -0.66
C ILE A 170 -8.39 -7.43 -2.12
N ALA A 171 -9.32 -6.55 -2.50
CA ALA A 171 -9.74 -6.39 -3.90
C ALA A 171 -8.58 -5.99 -4.83
N TRP A 172 -7.58 -5.25 -4.32
CA TRP A 172 -6.37 -4.93 -5.07
C TRP A 172 -5.52 -6.17 -5.33
N TYR A 173 -5.38 -7.08 -4.35
CA TYR A 173 -4.69 -8.37 -4.51
C TYR A 173 -5.46 -9.31 -5.44
N GLU A 174 -6.79 -9.38 -5.34
CA GLU A 174 -7.62 -10.21 -6.22
C GLU A 174 -7.44 -9.83 -7.69
N ARG A 175 -7.38 -8.53 -8.01
CA ARG A 175 -7.06 -8.05 -9.37
C ARG A 175 -5.66 -8.44 -9.87
N ARG A 176 -4.81 -8.98 -9.00
CA ARG A 176 -3.45 -9.49 -9.29
C ARG A 176 -3.34 -10.99 -9.24
N GLY A 177 -4.49 -11.66 -9.21
CA GLY A 177 -4.58 -13.11 -9.28
C GLY A 177 -4.56 -13.83 -7.95
N PHE A 178 -4.53 -13.12 -6.83
CA PHE A 178 -4.79 -13.75 -5.54
C PHE A 178 -6.26 -14.09 -5.41
N ARG A 179 -6.56 -15.19 -4.74
CA ARG A 179 -7.92 -15.61 -4.38
C ARG A 179 -8.06 -15.70 -2.88
N ARG A 180 -9.20 -15.33 -2.37
CA ARG A 180 -9.59 -15.53 -0.99
C ARG A 180 -9.83 -17.02 -0.75
N THR A 181 -9.31 -17.56 0.34
CA THR A 181 -9.52 -18.97 0.69
C THR A 181 -10.68 -19.18 1.65
N GLY A 182 -11.12 -18.09 2.31
CA GLY A 182 -12.06 -18.15 3.43
C GLY A 182 -11.44 -18.68 4.73
N THR A 183 -10.14 -18.99 4.73
CA THR A 183 -9.42 -19.39 5.95
C THR A 183 -9.05 -18.17 6.75
N MET A 184 -9.51 -18.10 7.99
CA MET A 184 -9.27 -17.01 8.92
C MET A 184 -8.28 -17.42 10.01
N PHE A 185 -7.44 -16.45 10.40
CA PHE A 185 -6.56 -16.58 11.55
C PHE A 185 -6.87 -15.45 12.55
N PRO A 186 -6.86 -15.74 13.85
CA PRO A 186 -7.10 -14.73 14.85
C PRO A 186 -5.99 -13.67 14.82
N PHE A 187 -6.37 -12.41 15.05
CA PHE A 187 -5.40 -11.35 15.29
C PHE A 187 -4.75 -11.60 16.67
N PRO A 188 -3.43 -11.43 16.82
CA PRO A 188 -2.71 -11.71 18.06
C PRO A 188 -2.91 -10.60 19.10
N TYR A 189 -4.13 -10.49 19.63
CA TYR A 189 -4.46 -9.54 20.68
C TYR A 189 -3.57 -9.72 21.90
N GLY A 190 -3.08 -8.60 22.46
CA GLY A 190 -2.18 -8.61 23.62
C GLY A 190 -0.70 -8.72 23.27
N ASP A 191 -0.35 -8.88 22.01
CA ASP A 191 1.04 -8.80 21.54
C ASP A 191 1.28 -7.47 20.80
N GLU A 192 1.83 -6.48 21.51
CA GLU A 192 2.04 -5.12 20.97
C GLU A 192 3.03 -5.06 19.80
N ARG A 193 3.79 -6.12 19.54
CA ARG A 193 4.66 -6.21 18.35
C ARG A 193 3.87 -6.15 17.05
N PHE A 194 2.58 -6.50 17.09
CA PHE A 194 1.66 -6.39 15.95
C PHE A 194 0.87 -5.08 15.93
N GLY A 195 1.13 -4.19 16.88
CA GLY A 195 0.40 -2.94 17.07
C GLY A 195 -0.72 -3.06 18.10
N ILE A 196 -1.31 -1.93 18.46
CA ILE A 196 -2.39 -1.81 19.43
C ILE A 196 -3.72 -1.73 18.66
N PRO A 197 -4.56 -2.78 18.70
CA PRO A 197 -5.78 -2.83 17.93
C PRO A 197 -6.82 -1.83 18.44
N GLN A 198 -7.44 -1.08 17.51
CA GLN A 198 -8.50 -0.09 17.80
C GLN A 198 -9.90 -0.71 17.73
N ARG A 199 -10.01 -2.00 17.46
CA ARG A 199 -11.25 -2.77 17.39
C ARG A 199 -11.02 -4.22 17.80
N ALA A 200 -12.06 -4.88 18.29
CA ALA A 200 -11.98 -6.21 18.90
C ALA A 200 -12.26 -7.37 17.93
N ASP A 201 -12.52 -7.08 16.66
CA ASP A 201 -12.95 -8.07 15.64
C ASP A 201 -11.95 -8.20 14.47
N LEU A 202 -10.67 -7.85 14.71
CA LEU A 202 -9.64 -8.05 13.70
C LEU A 202 -9.34 -9.53 13.51
N GLU A 203 -9.26 -9.93 12.25
CA GLU A 203 -8.84 -11.26 11.82
C GLU A 203 -7.97 -11.12 10.57
N PHE A 204 -7.09 -12.08 10.36
CA PHE A 204 -6.37 -12.22 9.10
C PHE A 204 -7.08 -13.22 8.19
N GLU A 205 -7.19 -12.89 6.92
CA GLU A 205 -7.64 -13.81 5.89
C GLU A 205 -6.47 -14.29 5.03
N LEU A 206 -6.41 -15.59 4.78
CA LEU A 206 -5.44 -16.20 3.88
C LEU A 206 -5.83 -15.93 2.42
N LEU A 207 -4.90 -15.33 1.68
CA LEU A 207 -4.98 -15.21 0.22
C LEU A 207 -3.89 -16.06 -0.41
N VAL A 208 -4.22 -16.66 -1.55
CA VAL A 208 -3.35 -17.60 -2.27
C VAL A 208 -3.33 -17.23 -3.75
N LYS A 209 -2.15 -17.31 -4.37
CA LYS A 209 -1.95 -17.15 -5.81
C LYS A 209 -1.10 -18.28 -6.36
N GLU A 210 -1.56 -18.90 -7.43
CA GLU A 210 -0.74 -19.82 -8.21
C GLU A 210 0.25 -19.01 -9.07
N LEU A 211 1.49 -19.45 -9.08
CA LEU A 211 2.59 -18.76 -9.75
C LEU A 211 2.88 -19.34 -11.12
N GLY A 212 2.13 -20.09 -11.74
CA GLY A 212 2.21 -20.63 -13.11
C GLY A 212 3.57 -20.60 -13.82
#